data_532bd1fe0317d4066446c0975c673d7c
#
_entry.id   532bd1fe0317d4066446c0975c673d7c
#
_cell.length_a   1.000
_cell.length_b   1.000
_cell.length_c   1.000
_cell.angle_alpha   90.00
_cell.angle_beta   90.00
_cell.angle_gamma   90.00
#
_symmetry.space_group_name_H-M   'P 1'
#
loop_
_entity.id
_entity.type
_entity.pdbx_description
1 polymer ?
#
loop_
_entity_poly.entity_id
_entity_poly.type
_entity_poly.pdbx_seq_one_letter_code
_entity_poly.pdbx_strand_id
1 'polypeptide(L)'
;MTLVLEPTIGPPEVLRSAAWHRPASIGERRLLAAVGTPLLDVGCGPGRVVAAVAGLGLPALGIDAAPAAVSQAASLGVPALRRSVFDPLPGEGRWRTVVLLDGNVGIGGDVGALLTRCGAMLAADGEVLVEVAADRSPRRSGPARLLASGTRSPWFPWAWVDASSLGSFALASGLLVRSLTVLEGRCFVSLAHRHGPAPR
;
A
#
# COMPACT_ATOMS: atom_id res chain seq x y z
N MET A 1 0.44 -6.80 -21.10
CA MET A 1 -0.28 -7.92 -20.46
C MET A 1 -1.37 -7.34 -19.57
N THR A 2 -2.62 -7.78 -19.71
CA THR A 2 -3.72 -7.34 -18.86
C THR A 2 -3.77 -8.23 -17.63
N LEU A 3 -3.73 -7.64 -16.43
CA LEU A 3 -3.91 -8.33 -15.16
C LEU A 3 -5.30 -7.99 -14.62
N VAL A 4 -6.04 -9.01 -14.23
CA VAL A 4 -7.41 -8.86 -13.71
C VAL A 4 -7.49 -9.44 -12.31
N LEU A 5 -8.07 -8.69 -11.39
CA LEU A 5 -8.44 -9.17 -10.06
C LEU A 5 -9.90 -9.67 -10.14
N GLU A 6 -10.07 -10.98 -10.00
CA GLU A 6 -11.36 -11.64 -10.05
C GLU A 6 -11.82 -12.01 -8.63
N PRO A 7 -12.89 -11.37 -8.10
CA PRO A 7 -13.47 -11.75 -6.83
C PRO A 7 -14.43 -12.95 -6.99
N THR A 8 -14.75 -13.61 -5.87
CA THR A 8 -15.82 -14.62 -5.85
C THR A 8 -17.21 -13.99 -5.99
N ILE A 9 -17.37 -12.73 -5.58
CA ILE A 9 -18.64 -11.99 -5.64
C ILE A 9 -18.38 -10.59 -6.19
N GLY A 10 -19.10 -10.22 -7.25
CA GLY A 10 -19.01 -8.93 -7.91
C GLY A 10 -18.18 -8.94 -9.20
N PRO A 11 -18.08 -7.81 -9.89
CA PRO A 11 -17.40 -7.72 -11.16
C PRO A 11 -15.88 -7.85 -11.00
N PRO A 12 -15.18 -8.42 -12.00
CA PRO A 12 -13.73 -8.40 -12.05
C PRO A 12 -13.21 -6.97 -12.26
N GLU A 13 -12.00 -6.71 -11.78
CA GLU A 13 -11.32 -5.42 -11.89
C GLU A 13 -10.05 -5.56 -12.74
N VAL A 14 -9.92 -4.70 -13.74
CA VAL A 14 -8.70 -4.62 -14.54
C VAL A 14 -7.68 -3.77 -13.78
N LEU A 15 -6.59 -4.39 -13.35
CA LEU A 15 -5.53 -3.72 -12.61
C LEU A 15 -4.63 -2.91 -13.55
N ARG A 16 -4.18 -1.75 -13.09
CA ARG A 16 -3.23 -0.89 -13.81
C ARG A 16 -1.79 -1.44 -13.76
N SER A 17 -1.63 -2.76 -13.91
CA SER A 17 -0.35 -3.46 -13.72
C SER A 17 0.78 -2.92 -14.62
N ALA A 18 0.47 -2.35 -15.78
CA ALA A 18 1.47 -1.69 -16.61
C ALA A 18 2.14 -0.49 -15.92
N ALA A 19 1.45 0.18 -14.99
CA ALA A 19 2.01 1.28 -14.22
C ALA A 19 3.02 0.81 -13.18
N TRP A 20 2.90 -0.42 -12.67
CA TRP A 20 3.83 -0.96 -11.67
C TRP A 20 5.27 -1.10 -12.20
N HIS A 21 5.42 -1.30 -13.52
CA HIS A 21 6.71 -1.45 -14.20
C HIS A 21 7.30 -0.14 -14.75
N ARG A 22 6.59 0.98 -14.57
CA ARG A 22 7.07 2.30 -14.99
C ARG A 22 7.73 3.02 -13.81
N PRO A 23 8.63 3.97 -14.06
CA PRO A 23 9.09 4.87 -13.02
C PRO A 23 7.90 5.60 -12.38
N ALA A 24 8.04 5.95 -11.10
CA ALA A 24 7.05 6.79 -10.42
C ALA A 24 6.83 8.09 -11.19
N SER A 25 5.57 8.52 -11.31
CA SER A 25 5.18 9.75 -11.99
C SER A 25 5.80 10.98 -11.31
N ILE A 26 5.75 12.14 -11.97
CA ILE A 26 6.20 13.40 -11.36
C ILE A 26 5.40 13.70 -10.09
N GLY A 27 4.09 13.47 -10.15
CA GLY A 27 3.21 13.65 -9.00
C GLY A 27 3.57 12.70 -7.86
N GLU A 28 3.71 11.40 -8.13
CA GLU A 28 4.12 10.42 -7.13
C GLU A 28 5.48 10.77 -6.50
N ARG A 29 6.48 11.16 -7.30
CA ARG A 29 7.77 11.58 -6.76
C ARG A 29 7.66 12.79 -5.83
N ARG A 30 6.82 13.78 -6.16
CA ARG A 30 6.56 14.93 -5.29
C ARG A 30 5.89 14.51 -3.98
N LEU A 31 4.88 13.64 -4.06
CA LEU A 31 4.22 13.09 -2.88
C LEU A 31 5.21 12.33 -1.99
N LEU A 32 6.01 11.43 -2.58
CA LEU A 32 6.99 10.63 -1.86
C LEU A 32 8.17 11.45 -1.30
N ALA A 33 8.53 12.57 -1.93
CA ALA A 33 9.53 13.49 -1.40
C ALA A 33 9.04 14.31 -0.19
N ALA A 34 7.72 14.43 -0.03
CA ALA A 34 7.11 15.21 1.05
C ALA A 34 6.84 14.37 2.33
N VAL A 35 6.85 13.03 2.22
CA VAL A 35 6.61 12.15 3.37
C VAL A 35 7.89 11.85 4.15
N GLY A 36 7.76 11.46 5.40
CA GLY A 36 8.89 11.12 6.26
C GLY A 36 9.59 9.82 5.86
N THR A 37 10.88 9.72 6.13
CA THR A 37 11.66 8.49 5.95
C THR A 37 12.32 8.05 7.26
N PRO A 38 12.57 6.74 7.49
CA PRO A 38 12.49 5.63 6.54
C PRO A 38 11.06 5.27 6.10
N LEU A 39 10.92 4.84 4.83
CA LEU A 39 9.64 4.45 4.20
C LEU A 39 9.57 2.94 4.01
N LEU A 40 8.43 2.34 4.36
CA LEU A 40 8.09 0.94 4.07
C LEU A 40 6.98 0.87 3.03
N ASP A 41 7.23 0.20 1.91
CA ASP A 41 6.26 -0.04 0.85
C ASP A 41 5.67 -1.44 0.99
N VAL A 42 4.38 -1.53 1.32
CA VAL A 42 3.65 -2.79 1.56
C VAL A 42 2.94 -3.25 0.29
N GLY A 43 3.31 -4.42 -0.20
CA GLY A 43 2.90 -4.90 -1.52
C GLY A 43 3.67 -4.17 -2.62
N CYS A 44 4.97 -4.04 -2.47
CA CYS A 44 5.82 -3.18 -3.30
C CYS A 44 5.88 -3.59 -4.79
N GLY A 45 5.45 -4.79 -5.12
CA GLY A 45 5.57 -5.31 -6.48
C GLY A 45 7.01 -5.25 -7.00
N PRO A 46 7.23 -4.75 -8.23
CA PRO A 46 8.57 -4.54 -8.79
C PRO A 46 9.40 -3.44 -8.12
N GLY A 47 8.85 -2.73 -7.11
CA GLY A 47 9.57 -1.77 -6.30
C GLY A 47 9.60 -0.34 -6.85
N ARG A 48 8.63 0.08 -7.66
CA ARG A 48 8.52 1.43 -8.24
C ARG A 48 8.64 2.56 -7.21
N VAL A 49 7.93 2.41 -6.09
CA VAL A 49 7.90 3.41 -5.01
C VAL A 49 9.26 3.44 -4.28
N VAL A 50 9.77 2.26 -3.91
CA VAL A 50 11.07 2.14 -3.24
C VAL A 50 12.19 2.72 -4.11
N ALA A 51 12.20 2.40 -5.42
CA ALA A 51 13.17 2.96 -6.36
C ALA A 51 13.10 4.50 -6.43
N ALA A 52 11.89 5.08 -6.39
CA ALA A 52 11.71 6.52 -6.41
C ALA A 52 12.30 7.20 -5.17
N VAL A 53 12.07 6.62 -3.97
CA VAL A 53 12.58 7.15 -2.70
C VAL A 53 14.10 6.94 -2.60
N ALA A 54 14.61 5.76 -2.97
CA ALA A 54 16.04 5.47 -3.00
C ALA A 54 16.80 6.39 -3.98
N GLY A 55 16.19 6.71 -5.11
CA GLY A 55 16.73 7.67 -6.09
C GLY A 55 16.89 9.10 -5.55
N LEU A 56 16.21 9.43 -4.44
CA LEU A 56 16.41 10.69 -3.69
C LEU A 56 17.49 10.56 -2.61
N GLY A 57 18.15 9.42 -2.49
CA GLY A 57 19.12 9.15 -1.42
C GLY A 57 18.47 8.87 -0.06
N LEU A 58 17.16 8.58 -0.02
CA LEU A 58 16.39 8.39 1.20
C LEU A 58 16.17 6.90 1.50
N PRO A 59 16.14 6.48 2.77
CA PRO A 59 15.97 5.09 3.15
C PRO A 59 14.54 4.60 2.89
N ALA A 60 14.45 3.49 2.14
CA ALA A 60 13.19 2.81 1.84
C ALA A 60 13.40 1.30 1.75
N LEU A 61 12.35 0.54 2.06
CA LEU A 61 12.28 -0.92 1.94
C LEU A 61 10.93 -1.32 1.37
N GLY A 62 10.93 -2.27 0.44
CA GLY A 62 9.72 -2.91 -0.05
C GLY A 62 9.49 -4.27 0.62
N ILE A 63 8.23 -4.63 0.81
CA ILE A 63 7.84 -6.00 1.14
C ILE A 63 6.75 -6.48 0.18
N ASP A 64 6.84 -7.73 -0.23
CA ASP A 64 5.81 -8.38 -1.04
C ASP A 64 5.78 -9.88 -0.74
N ALA A 65 4.60 -10.49 -0.75
CA ALA A 65 4.44 -11.92 -0.55
C ALA A 65 4.75 -12.73 -1.83
N ALA A 66 4.63 -12.10 -3.00
CA ALA A 66 4.83 -12.74 -4.30
C ALA A 66 6.33 -12.86 -4.63
N PRO A 67 6.87 -14.09 -4.76
CA PRO A 67 8.29 -14.29 -5.03
C PRO A 67 8.74 -13.66 -6.36
N ALA A 68 7.89 -13.67 -7.37
CA ALA A 68 8.20 -13.06 -8.68
C ALA A 68 8.38 -11.54 -8.60
N ALA A 69 7.55 -10.86 -7.79
CA ALA A 69 7.65 -9.41 -7.56
C ALA A 69 8.97 -9.05 -6.89
N VAL A 70 9.32 -9.75 -5.80
CA VAL A 70 10.58 -9.52 -5.07
C VAL A 70 11.79 -9.84 -5.95
N SER A 71 11.76 -10.93 -6.73
CA SER A 71 12.83 -11.27 -7.66
C SER A 71 13.03 -10.16 -8.70
N GLN A 72 11.95 -9.59 -9.22
CA GLN A 72 12.03 -8.47 -10.16
C GLN A 72 12.58 -7.20 -9.49
N ALA A 73 12.11 -6.85 -8.30
CA ALA A 73 12.65 -5.73 -7.54
C ALA A 73 14.17 -5.89 -7.31
N ALA A 74 14.61 -7.07 -6.89
CA ALA A 74 16.03 -7.39 -6.70
C ALA A 74 16.85 -7.24 -8.00
N SER A 75 16.31 -7.67 -9.16
CA SER A 75 16.99 -7.52 -10.46
C SER A 75 17.15 -6.05 -10.87
N LEU A 76 16.34 -5.16 -10.33
CA LEU A 76 16.40 -3.71 -10.53
C LEU A 76 17.22 -2.99 -9.44
N GLY A 77 17.87 -3.75 -8.53
CA GLY A 77 18.65 -3.19 -7.42
C GLY A 77 17.80 -2.53 -6.33
N VAL A 78 16.48 -2.83 -6.28
CA VAL A 78 15.56 -2.25 -5.31
C VAL A 78 15.57 -3.08 -4.02
N PRO A 79 15.78 -2.46 -2.83
CA PRO A 79 15.68 -3.16 -1.55
C PRO A 79 14.26 -3.69 -1.32
N ALA A 80 14.09 -5.02 -1.38
CA ALA A 80 12.82 -5.66 -1.15
C ALA A 80 12.98 -6.99 -0.41
N LEU A 81 12.03 -7.33 0.45
CA LEU A 81 11.98 -8.59 1.19
C LEU A 81 10.74 -9.38 0.83
N ARG A 82 10.89 -10.69 0.64
CA ARG A 82 9.75 -11.58 0.54
C ARG A 82 9.16 -11.83 1.93
N ARG A 83 8.15 -11.05 2.28
CA ARG A 83 7.45 -11.12 3.57
C ARG A 83 5.99 -10.73 3.38
N SER A 84 5.10 -11.36 4.16
CA SER A 84 3.77 -10.82 4.40
C SER A 84 3.87 -9.62 5.35
N VAL A 85 2.98 -8.65 5.20
CA VAL A 85 2.87 -7.53 6.15
C VAL A 85 2.53 -8.01 7.56
N PHE A 86 1.91 -9.19 7.69
CA PHE A 86 1.54 -9.79 8.97
C PHE A 86 2.66 -10.60 9.63
N ASP A 87 3.77 -10.84 8.92
CA ASP A 87 4.97 -11.46 9.48
C ASP A 87 5.78 -10.45 10.31
N PRO A 88 6.72 -10.89 11.17
CA PRO A 88 7.71 -10.00 11.76
C PRO A 88 8.55 -9.29 10.70
N LEU A 89 8.69 -7.97 10.84
CA LEU A 89 9.38 -7.12 9.87
C LEU A 89 10.54 -6.34 10.53
N PRO A 90 11.61 -6.03 9.78
CA PRO A 90 12.65 -5.17 10.30
C PRO A 90 12.12 -3.75 10.56
N GLY A 91 12.61 -3.11 11.59
CA GLY A 91 12.32 -1.71 11.87
C GLY A 91 10.91 -1.42 12.38
N GLU A 92 10.19 -2.40 12.92
CA GLU A 92 8.89 -2.17 13.58
C GLU A 92 8.99 -1.06 14.62
N GLY A 93 7.99 -0.17 14.65
CA GLY A 93 7.96 1.00 15.52
C GLY A 93 8.90 2.15 15.11
N ARG A 94 9.59 2.06 13.96
CA ARG A 94 10.56 3.05 13.48
C ARG A 94 10.31 3.61 12.09
N TRP A 95 9.28 3.13 11.40
CA TRP A 95 8.93 3.62 10.08
C TRP A 95 8.24 4.97 10.17
N ARG A 96 8.77 5.96 9.47
CA ARG A 96 8.15 7.30 9.39
C ARG A 96 6.98 7.32 8.42
N THR A 97 7.04 6.47 7.40
CA THR A 97 5.93 6.29 6.48
C THR A 97 5.78 4.82 6.12
N VAL A 98 4.54 4.32 6.20
CA VAL A 98 4.12 3.04 5.62
C VAL A 98 3.18 3.35 4.47
N VAL A 99 3.45 2.85 3.26
CA VAL A 99 2.60 3.11 2.09
C VAL A 99 1.81 1.88 1.68
N LEU A 100 0.54 2.10 1.31
CA LEU A 100 -0.42 1.13 0.77
C LEU A 100 -0.97 1.71 -0.54
N LEU A 101 -0.25 1.52 -1.64
CA LEU A 101 -0.63 2.07 -2.95
C LEU A 101 -1.23 1.00 -3.86
N ASP A 102 -1.78 1.43 -5.00
CA ASP A 102 -2.32 0.56 -6.06
C ASP A 102 -3.38 -0.46 -5.54
N GLY A 103 -4.17 -0.06 -4.53
CA GLY A 103 -5.22 -0.90 -3.94
C GLY A 103 -4.74 -1.81 -2.80
N ASN A 104 -3.47 -1.73 -2.38
CA ASN A 104 -2.87 -2.58 -1.34
C ASN A 104 -3.53 -2.47 0.04
N VAL A 105 -4.40 -1.48 0.26
CA VAL A 105 -5.29 -1.41 1.44
C VAL A 105 -6.21 -2.63 1.55
N GLY A 106 -6.38 -3.40 0.47
CA GLY A 106 -7.15 -4.64 0.42
C GLY A 106 -6.40 -5.89 0.87
N ILE A 107 -5.09 -5.82 1.11
CA ILE A 107 -4.26 -6.98 1.48
C ILE A 107 -4.79 -7.66 2.74
N GLY A 108 -4.93 -8.99 2.66
CA GLY A 108 -5.40 -9.81 3.77
C GLY A 108 -6.92 -9.82 3.95
N GLY A 109 -7.69 -9.01 3.19
CA GLY A 109 -9.16 -9.00 3.21
C GLY A 109 -9.77 -8.34 4.45
N ASP A 110 -8.98 -7.98 5.46
CA ASP A 110 -9.38 -7.28 6.67
C ASP A 110 -8.62 -5.95 6.79
N VAL A 111 -9.29 -4.88 6.39
CA VAL A 111 -8.72 -3.52 6.38
C VAL A 111 -8.37 -3.03 7.79
N GLY A 112 -9.19 -3.39 8.80
CA GLY A 112 -8.92 -3.02 10.19
C GLY A 112 -7.66 -3.69 10.71
N ALA A 113 -7.52 -5.00 10.50
CA ALA A 113 -6.31 -5.74 10.89
C ALA A 113 -5.06 -5.20 10.16
N LEU A 114 -5.17 -4.89 8.86
CA LEU A 114 -4.07 -4.32 8.08
C LEU A 114 -3.66 -2.94 8.60
N LEU A 115 -4.61 -2.03 8.84
CA LEU A 115 -4.31 -0.69 9.35
C LEU A 115 -3.76 -0.73 10.78
N THR A 116 -4.27 -1.62 11.65
CA THR A 116 -3.72 -1.85 12.99
C THR A 116 -2.26 -2.30 12.89
N ARG A 117 -1.98 -3.23 11.98
CA ARG A 117 -0.61 -3.72 11.74
C ARG A 117 0.30 -2.61 11.20
N CYS A 118 -0.18 -1.82 10.22
CA CYS A 118 0.58 -0.67 9.71
C CYS A 118 0.87 0.36 10.82
N GLY A 119 -0.13 0.65 11.67
CA GLY A 119 0.06 1.53 12.82
C GLY A 119 1.15 1.04 13.77
N ALA A 120 1.19 -0.26 14.09
CA ALA A 120 2.22 -0.85 14.96
C ALA A 120 3.65 -0.75 14.38
N MET A 121 3.79 -0.60 13.07
CA MET A 121 5.09 -0.41 12.42
C MET A 121 5.58 1.04 12.45
N LEU A 122 4.71 2.01 12.70
CA LEU A 122 5.04 3.43 12.67
C LEU A 122 5.90 3.87 13.86
N ALA A 123 6.80 4.80 13.61
CA ALA A 123 7.35 5.67 14.64
C ALA A 123 6.23 6.53 15.24
N ALA A 124 6.45 7.12 16.41
CA ALA A 124 5.44 7.92 17.12
C ALA A 124 4.87 9.08 16.29
N ASP A 125 5.69 9.66 15.42
CA ASP A 125 5.34 10.77 14.50
C ASP A 125 5.16 10.29 13.03
N GLY A 126 5.01 8.98 12.84
CA GLY A 126 4.85 8.37 11.52
C GLY A 126 3.42 8.43 10.98
N GLU A 127 3.28 8.10 9.71
CA GLU A 127 2.00 8.08 9.01
C GLU A 127 1.85 6.83 8.10
N VAL A 128 0.61 6.42 7.87
CA VAL A 128 0.25 5.47 6.82
C VAL A 128 -0.33 6.26 5.65
N LEU A 129 0.31 6.19 4.49
CA LEU A 129 -0.18 6.78 3.26
C LEU A 129 -0.93 5.73 2.46
N VAL A 130 -2.23 5.91 2.31
CA VAL A 130 -3.13 4.94 1.68
C VAL A 130 -3.68 5.50 0.38
N GLU A 131 -3.54 4.77 -0.72
CA GLU A 131 -4.31 5.04 -1.92
C GLU A 131 -5.64 4.29 -1.87
N VAL A 132 -6.72 5.01 -2.14
CA VAL A 132 -8.08 4.48 -2.19
C VAL A 132 -8.76 4.83 -3.51
N ALA A 133 -9.80 4.07 -3.86
CA ALA A 133 -10.65 4.43 -4.99
C ALA A 133 -11.32 5.78 -4.72
N ALA A 134 -11.30 6.67 -5.73
CA ALA A 134 -11.93 7.98 -5.63
C ALA A 134 -13.46 7.91 -5.77
N ASP A 135 -13.97 6.88 -6.43
CA ASP A 135 -15.38 6.61 -6.59
C ASP A 135 -15.93 5.81 -5.39
N ARG A 136 -17.26 5.81 -5.25
CA ARG A 136 -17.96 5.00 -4.25
C ARG A 136 -18.04 3.53 -4.70
N SER A 137 -16.89 2.90 -4.85
CA SER A 137 -16.84 1.46 -5.07
C SER A 137 -17.47 0.73 -3.89
N PRO A 138 -18.32 -0.29 -4.12
CA PRO A 138 -18.96 -1.00 -3.02
C PRO A 138 -17.90 -1.58 -2.09
N ARG A 139 -17.96 -1.22 -0.82
CA ARG A 139 -17.16 -1.85 0.24
C ARG A 139 -17.44 -3.35 0.25
N ARG A 140 -16.43 -4.16 0.00
CA ARG A 140 -16.54 -5.61 0.00
C ARG A 140 -15.23 -6.26 0.46
N SER A 141 -15.34 -7.46 0.96
CA SER A 141 -14.21 -8.30 1.33
C SER A 141 -14.54 -9.74 0.98
N GLY A 142 -13.56 -10.51 0.58
CA GLY A 142 -13.73 -11.92 0.25
C GLY A 142 -12.56 -12.48 -0.56
N PRO A 143 -12.63 -13.78 -0.94
CA PRO A 143 -11.61 -14.36 -1.79
C PRO A 143 -11.55 -13.68 -3.15
N ALA A 144 -10.33 -13.43 -3.61
CA ALA A 144 -10.02 -12.95 -4.95
C ALA A 144 -8.87 -13.75 -5.54
N ARG A 145 -8.67 -13.68 -6.85
CA ARG A 145 -7.50 -14.25 -7.53
C ARG A 145 -7.08 -13.37 -8.69
N LEU A 146 -5.83 -13.49 -9.09
CA LEU A 146 -5.29 -12.80 -10.25
C LEU A 146 -5.42 -13.69 -11.49
N LEU A 147 -5.83 -13.07 -12.61
CA LEU A 147 -5.83 -13.67 -13.93
C LEU A 147 -4.86 -12.91 -14.82
N ALA A 148 -3.95 -13.63 -15.45
CA ALA A 148 -2.96 -13.07 -16.38
C ALA A 148 -2.69 -14.07 -17.50
N SER A 149 -2.87 -13.67 -18.76
CA SER A 149 -2.52 -14.49 -19.93
C SER A 149 -3.04 -15.94 -19.85
N GLY A 150 -4.29 -16.13 -19.38
CA GLY A 150 -4.91 -17.45 -19.26
C GLY A 150 -4.51 -18.22 -17.98
N THR A 151 -3.60 -17.71 -17.17
CA THR A 151 -3.18 -18.32 -15.91
C THR A 151 -3.95 -17.69 -14.74
N ARG A 152 -4.30 -18.51 -13.75
CA ARG A 152 -4.99 -18.07 -12.52
C ARG A 152 -4.09 -18.32 -11.31
N SER A 153 -4.01 -17.31 -10.42
CA SER A 153 -3.37 -17.52 -9.11
C SER A 153 -4.25 -18.40 -8.20
N PRO A 154 -3.72 -18.95 -7.11
CA PRO A 154 -4.54 -19.38 -5.99
C PRO A 154 -5.45 -18.26 -5.51
N TRP A 155 -6.54 -18.62 -4.82
CA TRP A 155 -7.39 -17.68 -4.13
C TRP A 155 -6.66 -17.07 -2.92
N PHE A 156 -6.84 -15.75 -2.70
CA PHE A 156 -6.31 -15.05 -1.53
C PHE A 156 -7.37 -14.06 -1.00
N PRO A 157 -7.34 -13.73 0.29
CA PRO A 157 -8.27 -12.77 0.87
C PRO A 157 -7.92 -11.34 0.41
N TRP A 158 -8.95 -10.61 -0.03
CA TRP A 158 -8.83 -9.24 -0.52
C TRP A 158 -10.01 -8.39 -0.09
N ALA A 159 -9.78 -7.08 0.12
CA ALA A 159 -10.84 -6.10 0.37
C ALA A 159 -10.80 -4.95 -0.64
N TRP A 160 -11.94 -4.34 -0.86
CA TRP A 160 -12.12 -3.12 -1.65
C TRP A 160 -12.66 -2.02 -0.75
N VAL A 161 -11.99 -0.87 -0.76
CA VAL A 161 -12.27 0.26 0.14
C VAL A 161 -12.22 1.55 -0.65
N ASP A 162 -13.24 2.38 -0.47
CA ASP A 162 -13.29 3.74 -0.99
C ASP A 162 -12.86 4.77 0.08
N ALA A 163 -12.65 6.02 -0.36
CA ALA A 163 -12.25 7.10 0.53
C ALA A 163 -13.28 7.36 1.66
N SER A 164 -14.57 7.13 1.41
CA SER A 164 -15.64 7.42 2.37
C SER A 164 -15.68 6.44 3.54
N SER A 165 -15.29 5.17 3.30
CA SER A 165 -15.27 4.12 4.33
C SER A 165 -13.95 4.01 5.06
N LEU A 166 -12.84 4.48 4.48
CA LEU A 166 -11.51 4.37 5.10
C LEU A 166 -11.44 5.00 6.49
N GLY A 167 -12.09 6.15 6.71
CA GLY A 167 -12.08 6.87 7.98
C GLY A 167 -12.59 6.04 9.16
N SER A 168 -13.64 5.22 8.94
CA SER A 168 -14.19 4.35 9.99
C SER A 168 -13.22 3.22 10.37
N PHE A 169 -12.54 2.63 9.37
CA PHE A 169 -11.51 1.62 9.62
C PHE A 169 -10.30 2.22 10.34
N ALA A 170 -9.84 3.40 9.91
CA ALA A 170 -8.73 4.09 10.55
C ALA A 170 -9.01 4.35 12.02
N LEU A 171 -10.21 4.91 12.34
CA LEU A 171 -10.61 5.18 13.71
C LEU A 171 -10.64 3.91 14.58
N ALA A 172 -11.20 2.82 14.07
CA ALA A 172 -11.25 1.53 14.76
C ALA A 172 -9.85 0.94 15.00
N SER A 173 -8.87 1.30 14.16
CA SER A 173 -7.46 0.87 14.25
C SER A 173 -6.57 1.83 15.05
N GLY A 174 -7.15 2.83 15.74
CA GLY A 174 -6.40 3.82 16.52
C GLY A 174 -5.70 4.90 15.68
N LEU A 175 -6.07 5.02 14.41
CA LEU A 175 -5.54 6.01 13.48
C LEU A 175 -6.59 7.09 13.16
N LEU A 176 -6.12 8.27 12.79
CA LEU A 176 -6.96 9.39 12.34
C LEU A 176 -6.53 9.84 10.95
N VAL A 177 -7.51 10.21 10.13
CA VAL A 177 -7.27 10.91 8.85
C VAL A 177 -6.63 12.27 9.14
N ARG A 178 -5.48 12.53 8.56
CA ARG A 178 -4.74 13.81 8.65
C ARG A 178 -4.97 14.67 7.41
N SER A 179 -4.91 14.06 6.24
CA SER A 179 -5.11 14.76 4.98
C SER A 179 -5.67 13.83 3.92
N LEU A 180 -6.30 14.43 2.91
CA LEU A 180 -6.71 13.79 1.68
C LEU A 180 -6.14 14.62 0.53
N THR A 181 -5.43 13.96 -0.38
CA THR A 181 -4.82 14.59 -1.55
C THR A 181 -5.27 13.88 -2.81
N VAL A 182 -5.76 14.63 -3.78
CA VAL A 182 -6.07 14.10 -5.11
C VAL A 182 -4.94 14.50 -6.06
N LEU A 183 -4.32 13.51 -6.69
CA LEU A 183 -3.17 13.70 -7.56
C LEU A 183 -3.31 12.79 -8.79
N GLU A 184 -3.26 13.37 -9.98
CA GLU A 184 -3.38 12.64 -11.26
C GLU A 184 -4.61 11.72 -11.31
N GLY A 185 -5.74 12.15 -10.69
CA GLY A 185 -6.99 11.39 -10.60
C GLY A 185 -6.96 10.22 -9.60
N ARG A 186 -5.92 10.13 -8.76
CA ARG A 186 -5.78 9.15 -7.66
C ARG A 186 -5.99 9.85 -6.32
N CYS A 187 -6.60 9.15 -5.38
CA CYS A 187 -6.92 9.67 -4.05
C CYS A 187 -5.98 9.04 -3.01
N PHE A 188 -5.23 9.89 -2.30
CA PHE A 188 -4.29 9.51 -1.26
C PHE A 188 -4.75 10.06 0.09
N VAL A 189 -4.78 9.21 1.10
CA VAL A 189 -5.18 9.57 2.46
C VAL A 189 -4.01 9.31 3.40
N SER A 190 -3.59 10.33 4.14
CA SER A 190 -2.62 10.18 5.22
C SER A 190 -3.35 9.88 6.53
N LEU A 191 -2.90 8.84 7.22
CA LEU A 191 -3.40 8.40 8.51
C LEU A 191 -2.26 8.43 9.53
N ALA A 192 -2.51 8.92 10.75
CA ALA A 192 -1.53 8.91 11.82
C ALA A 192 -2.15 8.51 13.16
N HIS A 193 -1.33 8.14 14.13
CA HIS A 193 -1.81 7.80 15.47
C HIS A 193 -2.70 8.88 16.06
N ARG A 194 -3.75 8.47 16.77
CA ARG A 194 -4.70 9.35 17.45
C ARG A 194 -4.02 10.27 18.46
N HIS A 195 -2.95 9.78 19.08
CA HIS A 195 -2.10 10.52 20.00
C HIS A 195 -0.73 10.70 19.34
N GLY A 196 -0.62 11.71 18.47
CA GLY A 196 0.69 12.21 18.04
C GLY A 196 1.44 12.76 19.25
N PRO A 197 2.79 12.95 19.17
CA PRO A 197 3.53 13.55 20.25
C PRO A 197 2.86 14.86 20.65
N ALA A 198 2.73 15.12 21.98
CA ALA A 198 2.27 16.40 22.47
C ALA A 198 3.12 17.51 21.83
N PRO A 199 2.52 18.63 21.41
CA PRO A 199 3.30 19.75 20.89
C PRO A 199 4.32 20.16 21.94
N ARG A 200 5.60 20.24 21.50
CA ARG A 200 6.67 20.78 22.33
C ARG A 200 6.50 22.27 22.51
#